data_d2cd6b7f35d3e471b765e66710feb330
#
_entry.id   d2cd6b7f35d3e471b765e66710feb330
#
_cell.length_a   1.000
_cell.length_b   1.000
_cell.length_c   1.000
_cell.angle_alpha   90.00
_cell.angle_beta   90.00
_cell.angle_gamma   90.00
#
_symmetry.space_group_name_H-M   'P 1'
#
loop_
_entity.id
_entity.type
_entity.pdbx_description
1 polymer ?
#
loop_
_entity_poly.entity_id
_entity_poly.type
_entity_poly.pdbx_seq_one_letter_code
_entity_poly.pdbx_strand_id
1 'polypeptide(L)'
;ILDWVPAHFPKDAHCLGRFDGQPLYEHPDSRRGEHPDWGTYIFDYGRMEVKNFLVANALFWIEKFHIDGLRVDAVASMLYLDYGKSDGEWLPNKDGGNEHYEAIHFLQHLNSEVEKEHPGAYIIAEESTAWPGVTAPVADGGLGFSYKWNMGWMNDFLEYMKLDPYFRKDHQRQLCFSIDYYTSEKYILVLSHDEVVHGKCSLLNKMSGLEGDKFASLRAAFGFMYGHPGKKLLFMGQEFAQKREWAEFRSLDWFLLEKDDRHKKMQDYVRELNHLYQKYDALYYHDFNVMGFEWMDCWRPELSTVAFVRRGSSVKDQLMFIANFTPMALEDYQVNAPCAGTFTEILNSDEERFGGEGRVNKKPIQAKPCKAPVVPRPGEKIKPGKKYYELELYVPPLSVVVLRYDYKA
;
A
#
# COMPACT_ATOMS: atom_id res chain seq x y z
N ILE A 1 0.97 -15.29 -4.35
CA ILE A 1 0.90 -14.38 -5.51
C ILE A 1 2.22 -14.45 -6.24
N LEU A 2 2.17 -14.65 -7.56
CA LEU A 2 3.34 -14.68 -8.44
C LEU A 2 3.43 -13.37 -9.22
N ASP A 3 4.65 -12.82 -9.35
CA ASP A 3 4.90 -11.72 -10.30
C ASP A 3 4.89 -12.26 -11.72
N TRP A 4 4.07 -11.67 -12.57
CA TRP A 4 3.87 -12.07 -13.96
C TRP A 4 4.07 -10.86 -14.88
N VAL A 5 4.89 -11.02 -15.92
CA VAL A 5 5.36 -9.92 -16.77
C VAL A 5 4.85 -10.09 -18.21
N PRO A 6 3.58 -9.74 -18.49
CA PRO A 6 3.07 -9.75 -19.87
C PRO A 6 3.33 -8.45 -20.61
N ALA A 7 3.86 -7.42 -19.96
CA ALA A 7 4.09 -6.11 -20.55
C ALA A 7 5.25 -6.12 -21.55
N HIS A 8 6.29 -6.87 -21.27
CA HIS A 8 7.51 -6.90 -22.06
C HIS A 8 8.30 -8.19 -21.88
N PHE A 9 9.29 -8.42 -22.75
CA PHE A 9 10.19 -9.56 -22.66
C PHE A 9 11.59 -9.22 -23.19
N PRO A 10 12.65 -9.95 -22.77
CA PRO A 10 14.03 -9.62 -23.11
C PRO A 10 14.37 -9.87 -24.57
N LYS A 11 15.39 -9.17 -25.07
CA LYS A 11 15.93 -9.29 -26.43
C LYS A 11 17.04 -10.32 -26.56
N ASP A 12 17.28 -11.14 -25.54
CA ASP A 12 18.33 -12.16 -25.55
C ASP A 12 18.11 -13.19 -26.64
N ALA A 13 19.20 -13.61 -27.30
CA ALA A 13 19.16 -14.49 -28.48
C ALA A 13 18.53 -15.87 -28.22
N HIS A 14 18.45 -16.30 -26.96
CA HIS A 14 17.84 -17.57 -26.55
C HIS A 14 16.39 -17.43 -26.05
N CYS A 15 15.82 -16.20 -26.13
CA CYS A 15 14.46 -15.89 -25.71
C CYS A 15 13.45 -15.86 -26.89
N LEU A 16 12.26 -15.29 -26.64
CA LEU A 16 11.15 -15.27 -27.60
C LEU A 16 11.34 -14.27 -28.75
N GLY A 17 12.18 -13.24 -28.56
CA GLY A 17 12.39 -12.19 -29.54
C GLY A 17 12.94 -12.72 -30.85
N ARG A 18 12.25 -12.48 -31.98
CA ARG A 18 12.62 -12.97 -33.31
C ARG A 18 12.95 -14.45 -33.35
N PHE A 19 12.14 -15.25 -32.68
CA PHE A 19 12.36 -16.66 -32.42
C PHE A 19 12.66 -17.47 -33.69
N ASP A 20 12.00 -17.18 -34.80
CA ASP A 20 12.22 -17.79 -36.12
C ASP A 20 12.89 -16.84 -37.13
N GLY A 21 13.47 -15.73 -36.65
CA GLY A 21 14.05 -14.68 -37.46
C GLY A 21 13.06 -13.58 -37.87
N GLN A 22 11.78 -13.72 -37.52
CA GLN A 22 10.74 -12.70 -37.74
C GLN A 22 10.13 -12.26 -36.41
N PRO A 23 9.47 -11.07 -36.34
CA PRO A 23 8.70 -10.65 -35.18
C PRO A 23 7.50 -11.59 -34.99
N LEU A 24 7.61 -12.55 -34.06
CA LEU A 24 6.58 -13.56 -33.81
C LEU A 24 5.70 -13.17 -32.63
N TYR A 25 6.30 -12.72 -31.55
CA TYR A 25 5.62 -12.30 -30.33
C TYR A 25 5.49 -10.77 -30.21
N GLU A 26 6.44 -10.03 -30.77
CA GLU A 26 6.46 -8.58 -30.81
C GLU A 26 5.83 -8.00 -32.06
N HIS A 27 5.40 -6.72 -32.00
CA HIS A 27 4.94 -6.00 -33.18
C HIS A 27 6.12 -5.68 -34.13
N PRO A 28 5.97 -5.83 -35.47
CA PRO A 28 7.07 -5.61 -36.43
C PRO A 28 7.57 -4.15 -36.49
N ASP A 29 6.73 -3.17 -36.21
CA ASP A 29 7.15 -1.77 -36.06
C ASP A 29 7.66 -1.53 -34.64
N SER A 30 8.93 -1.12 -34.51
CA SER A 30 9.60 -0.91 -33.22
C SER A 30 8.91 0.16 -32.37
N ARG A 31 8.23 1.12 -32.98
CA ARG A 31 7.46 2.15 -32.27
C ARG A 31 6.29 1.56 -31.48
N ARG A 32 5.81 0.36 -31.83
CA ARG A 32 4.79 -0.41 -31.09
C ARG A 32 5.39 -1.64 -30.39
N GLY A 33 6.50 -2.18 -30.90
CA GLY A 33 7.06 -3.46 -30.46
C GLY A 33 8.25 -3.36 -29.51
N GLU A 34 8.67 -2.16 -29.10
CA GLU A 34 9.85 -1.99 -28.24
C GLU A 34 9.64 -0.94 -27.15
N HIS A 35 10.23 -1.21 -25.96
CA HIS A 35 10.45 -0.22 -24.92
C HIS A 35 11.90 0.25 -25.00
N PRO A 36 12.18 1.47 -25.51
CA PRO A 36 13.55 1.97 -25.63
C PRO A 36 14.28 2.07 -24.29
N ASP A 37 13.61 2.57 -23.26
CA ASP A 37 14.18 2.80 -21.92
C ASP A 37 14.59 1.51 -21.22
N TRP A 38 13.84 0.42 -21.43
CA TRP A 38 14.12 -0.88 -20.81
C TRP A 38 14.93 -1.82 -21.68
N GLY A 39 15.09 -1.49 -22.97
CA GLY A 39 15.77 -2.34 -23.94
C GLY A 39 15.06 -3.68 -24.19
N THR A 40 13.72 -3.72 -24.04
CA THR A 40 12.90 -4.92 -24.16
C THR A 40 11.94 -4.84 -25.34
N TYR A 41 11.38 -6.01 -25.75
CA TYR A 41 10.27 -6.07 -26.68
C TYR A 41 8.91 -5.96 -25.96
N ILE A 42 7.89 -5.47 -26.69
CA ILE A 42 6.48 -5.44 -26.26
C ILE A 42 5.74 -6.53 -27.00
N PHE A 43 4.91 -7.31 -26.29
CA PHE A 43 4.02 -8.30 -26.91
C PHE A 43 3.00 -7.63 -27.83
N ASP A 44 2.76 -8.24 -28.99
CA ASP A 44 1.71 -7.82 -29.93
C ASP A 44 0.35 -8.34 -29.48
N TYR A 45 -0.31 -7.59 -28.61
CA TYR A 45 -1.65 -7.93 -28.07
C TYR A 45 -2.75 -7.96 -29.13
N GLY A 46 -2.50 -7.46 -30.33
CA GLY A 46 -3.42 -7.54 -31.48
C GLY A 46 -3.44 -8.91 -32.13
N ARG A 47 -2.36 -9.69 -32.00
CA ARG A 47 -2.27 -11.05 -32.56
C ARG A 47 -2.97 -12.08 -31.66
N MET A 48 -3.88 -12.85 -32.25
CA MET A 48 -4.64 -13.85 -31.51
C MET A 48 -3.77 -14.92 -30.88
N GLU A 49 -2.71 -15.35 -31.58
CA GLU A 49 -1.75 -16.36 -31.11
C GLU A 49 -0.99 -15.86 -29.88
N VAL A 50 -0.58 -14.60 -29.86
CA VAL A 50 0.11 -13.98 -28.71
C VAL A 50 -0.84 -13.83 -27.53
N LYS A 51 -2.07 -13.38 -27.77
CA LYS A 51 -3.11 -13.31 -26.72
C LYS A 51 -3.37 -14.69 -26.12
N ASN A 52 -3.55 -15.71 -26.94
CA ASN A 52 -3.76 -17.09 -26.46
C ASN A 52 -2.57 -17.60 -25.67
N PHE A 53 -1.34 -17.33 -26.12
CA PHE A 53 -0.11 -17.67 -25.39
C PHE A 53 -0.10 -17.04 -24.00
N LEU A 54 -0.38 -15.75 -23.89
CA LEU A 54 -0.35 -15.03 -22.61
C LEU A 54 -1.48 -15.48 -21.66
N VAL A 55 -2.72 -15.64 -22.17
CA VAL A 55 -3.84 -16.13 -21.35
C VAL A 55 -3.58 -17.56 -20.88
N ALA A 56 -3.13 -18.45 -21.78
CA ALA A 56 -2.78 -19.82 -21.41
C ALA A 56 -1.63 -19.88 -20.39
N ASN A 57 -0.65 -18.99 -20.50
CA ASN A 57 0.45 -18.89 -19.53
C ASN A 57 -0.05 -18.46 -18.16
N ALA A 58 -0.94 -17.47 -18.07
CA ALA A 58 -1.54 -17.05 -16.80
C ALA A 58 -2.32 -18.21 -16.14
N LEU A 59 -3.18 -18.88 -16.89
CA LEU A 59 -3.96 -20.03 -16.41
C LEU A 59 -3.06 -21.20 -16.01
N PHE A 60 -1.96 -21.43 -16.75
CA PHE A 60 -0.98 -22.48 -16.43
C PHE A 60 -0.41 -22.35 -15.00
N TRP A 61 -0.05 -21.14 -14.58
CA TRP A 61 0.46 -20.93 -13.23
C TRP A 61 -0.60 -21.20 -12.16
N ILE A 62 -1.84 -20.80 -12.41
CA ILE A 62 -2.96 -21.04 -11.48
C ILE A 62 -3.27 -22.53 -11.42
N GLU A 63 -3.44 -23.21 -12.58
CA GLU A 63 -3.87 -24.59 -12.66
C GLU A 63 -2.81 -25.62 -12.26
N LYS A 64 -1.56 -25.41 -12.70
CA LYS A 64 -0.50 -26.39 -12.52
C LYS A 64 0.31 -26.18 -11.26
N PHE A 65 0.47 -24.94 -10.83
CA PHE A 65 1.25 -24.61 -9.64
C PHE A 65 0.37 -24.19 -8.45
N HIS A 66 -0.95 -24.13 -8.63
CA HIS A 66 -1.93 -23.83 -7.60
C HIS A 66 -1.64 -22.53 -6.86
N ILE A 67 -1.15 -21.53 -7.59
CA ILE A 67 -0.96 -20.18 -7.03
C ILE A 67 -2.30 -19.48 -6.84
N ASP A 68 -2.40 -18.61 -5.83
CA ASP A 68 -3.63 -17.91 -5.48
C ASP A 68 -3.89 -16.65 -6.32
N GLY A 69 -2.92 -16.25 -7.14
CA GLY A 69 -3.08 -15.11 -8.05
C GLY A 69 -1.79 -14.62 -8.67
N LEU A 70 -1.96 -13.68 -9.59
CA LEU A 70 -0.89 -13.02 -10.35
C LEU A 70 -0.84 -11.53 -10.03
N ARG A 71 0.34 -10.98 -9.85
CA ARG A 71 0.59 -9.55 -9.95
C ARG A 71 1.11 -9.26 -11.36
N VAL A 72 0.37 -8.44 -12.10
CA VAL A 72 0.70 -8.05 -13.47
C VAL A 72 1.60 -6.83 -13.42
N ASP A 73 2.83 -7.03 -13.89
CA ASP A 73 3.87 -6.00 -13.94
C ASP A 73 3.57 -4.93 -14.98
N ALA A 74 3.91 -3.67 -14.67
CA ALA A 74 3.97 -2.54 -15.58
C ALA A 74 2.71 -2.32 -16.44
N VAL A 75 1.51 -2.48 -15.86
CA VAL A 75 0.24 -2.34 -16.60
C VAL A 75 0.13 -0.98 -17.28
N ALA A 76 0.63 0.11 -16.67
CA ALA A 76 0.66 1.44 -17.30
C ALA A 76 1.34 1.41 -18.67
N SER A 77 2.44 0.68 -18.82
CA SER A 77 3.16 0.56 -20.10
C SER A 77 2.38 -0.21 -21.17
N MET A 78 1.41 -1.01 -20.74
CA MET A 78 0.50 -1.73 -21.65
C MET A 78 -0.66 -0.84 -22.11
N LEU A 79 -1.15 0.06 -21.25
CA LEU A 79 -2.33 0.89 -21.52
C LEU A 79 -2.02 2.07 -22.45
N TYR A 80 -0.77 2.56 -22.47
CA TYR A 80 -0.40 3.75 -23.23
C TYR A 80 0.67 3.45 -24.28
N LEU A 81 0.37 3.78 -25.54
CA LEU A 81 1.27 3.60 -26.70
C LEU A 81 2.53 4.47 -26.64
N ASP A 82 2.45 5.61 -25.96
CA ASP A 82 3.54 6.58 -25.77
C ASP A 82 4.30 6.40 -24.45
N TYR A 83 4.00 5.36 -23.66
CA TYR A 83 4.66 5.14 -22.37
C TYR A 83 6.19 5.02 -22.53
N GLY A 84 6.96 5.91 -21.86
CA GLY A 84 8.42 5.92 -21.93
C GLY A 84 8.99 6.26 -23.30
N LYS A 85 8.24 6.92 -24.19
CA LYS A 85 8.63 7.27 -25.55
C LYS A 85 8.54 8.76 -25.81
N SER A 86 9.45 9.28 -26.61
CA SER A 86 9.45 10.67 -27.07
C SER A 86 8.56 10.86 -28.30
N ASP A 87 8.30 12.12 -28.64
CA ASP A 87 7.56 12.46 -29.87
C ASP A 87 8.22 11.81 -31.10
N GLY A 88 7.40 11.13 -31.91
CA GLY A 88 7.85 10.41 -33.12
C GLY A 88 8.35 8.98 -32.85
N GLU A 89 8.52 8.56 -31.60
CA GLU A 89 8.95 7.20 -31.22
C GLU A 89 7.77 6.26 -30.94
N TRP A 90 6.54 6.71 -31.10
CA TRP A 90 5.34 5.93 -30.96
C TRP A 90 4.33 6.16 -32.07
N LEU A 91 3.37 5.27 -32.21
CA LEU A 91 2.28 5.39 -33.19
C LEU A 91 0.96 5.52 -32.45
N PRO A 92 0.10 6.49 -32.83
CA PRO A 92 -1.24 6.61 -32.27
C PRO A 92 -2.13 5.40 -32.61
N ASN A 93 -3.19 5.22 -31.84
CA ASN A 93 -4.26 4.28 -32.16
C ASN A 93 -5.07 4.76 -33.39
N LYS A 94 -6.06 3.96 -33.80
CA LYS A 94 -6.91 4.25 -34.96
C LYS A 94 -7.70 5.57 -34.86
N ASP A 95 -7.90 6.08 -33.65
CA ASP A 95 -8.65 7.31 -33.39
C ASP A 95 -7.73 8.50 -33.13
N GLY A 96 -6.38 8.31 -33.23
CA GLY A 96 -5.38 9.34 -33.09
C GLY A 96 -4.91 9.56 -31.63
N GLY A 97 -5.39 8.76 -30.68
CA GLY A 97 -5.01 8.82 -29.26
C GLY A 97 -3.83 7.91 -28.91
N ASN A 98 -3.46 7.94 -27.62
CA ASN A 98 -2.37 7.14 -27.07
C ASN A 98 -2.82 5.87 -26.31
N GLU A 99 -4.12 5.63 -26.19
CA GLU A 99 -4.65 4.41 -25.58
C GLU A 99 -4.34 3.19 -26.45
N HIS A 100 -3.83 2.11 -25.84
CA HIS A 100 -3.53 0.87 -26.53
C HIS A 100 -4.73 -0.10 -26.47
N TYR A 101 -5.68 0.07 -27.38
CA TYR A 101 -6.93 -0.70 -27.36
C TYR A 101 -6.75 -2.22 -27.37
N GLU A 102 -5.76 -2.73 -28.10
CA GLU A 102 -5.46 -4.15 -28.18
C GLU A 102 -5.02 -4.71 -26.81
N ALA A 103 -4.21 -3.97 -26.07
CA ALA A 103 -3.78 -4.33 -24.72
C ALA A 103 -4.93 -4.21 -23.69
N ILE A 104 -5.74 -3.16 -23.79
CA ILE A 104 -6.95 -2.99 -22.96
C ILE A 104 -7.88 -4.20 -23.12
N HIS A 105 -8.20 -4.58 -24.35
CA HIS A 105 -9.04 -5.76 -24.63
C HIS A 105 -8.38 -7.06 -24.16
N PHE A 106 -7.06 -7.18 -24.27
CA PHE A 106 -6.34 -8.34 -23.74
C PHE A 106 -6.49 -8.45 -22.22
N LEU A 107 -6.27 -7.36 -21.48
CA LEU A 107 -6.40 -7.33 -20.01
C LEU A 107 -7.84 -7.64 -19.56
N GLN A 108 -8.84 -7.06 -20.23
CA GLN A 108 -10.24 -7.35 -19.95
C GLN A 108 -10.58 -8.82 -20.19
N HIS A 109 -10.09 -9.39 -21.30
CA HIS A 109 -10.30 -10.81 -21.62
C HIS A 109 -9.59 -11.72 -20.60
N LEU A 110 -8.33 -11.44 -20.28
CA LEU A 110 -7.58 -12.18 -19.25
C LEU A 110 -8.32 -12.23 -17.92
N ASN A 111 -8.71 -11.06 -17.41
CA ASN A 111 -9.40 -10.95 -16.12
C ASN A 111 -10.75 -11.68 -16.12
N SER A 112 -11.51 -11.58 -17.23
CA SER A 112 -12.78 -12.27 -17.38
C SER A 112 -12.62 -13.80 -17.44
N GLU A 113 -11.60 -14.32 -18.16
CA GLU A 113 -11.36 -15.76 -18.23
C GLU A 113 -10.88 -16.32 -16.87
N VAL A 114 -10.00 -15.60 -16.16
CA VAL A 114 -9.58 -16.04 -14.84
C VAL A 114 -10.73 -16.02 -13.84
N GLU A 115 -11.57 -14.98 -13.83
CA GLU A 115 -12.74 -14.93 -12.95
C GLU A 115 -13.72 -16.07 -13.23
N LYS A 116 -13.92 -16.42 -14.49
CA LYS A 116 -14.82 -17.49 -14.93
C LYS A 116 -14.31 -18.87 -14.57
N GLU A 117 -13.05 -19.17 -14.88
CA GLU A 117 -12.46 -20.52 -14.71
C GLU A 117 -11.93 -20.74 -13.29
N HIS A 118 -11.48 -19.67 -12.61
CA HIS A 118 -10.86 -19.69 -11.28
C HIS A 118 -11.36 -18.55 -10.38
N PRO A 119 -12.63 -18.56 -9.97
CA PRO A 119 -13.27 -17.41 -9.26
C PRO A 119 -12.63 -17.09 -7.90
N GLY A 120 -11.71 -17.93 -7.41
CA GLY A 120 -10.94 -17.68 -6.18
C GLY A 120 -9.55 -17.11 -6.40
N ALA A 121 -9.09 -16.99 -7.65
CA ALA A 121 -7.78 -16.44 -7.97
C ALA A 121 -7.84 -14.91 -8.11
N TYR A 122 -6.76 -14.23 -7.71
CA TYR A 122 -6.65 -12.78 -7.78
C TYR A 122 -5.72 -12.35 -8.91
N ILE A 123 -6.17 -11.38 -9.72
CA ILE A 123 -5.31 -10.68 -10.68
C ILE A 123 -5.14 -9.24 -10.19
N ILE A 124 -3.88 -8.84 -9.95
CA ILE A 124 -3.51 -7.60 -9.28
C ILE A 124 -2.71 -6.74 -10.25
N ALA A 125 -3.13 -5.50 -10.48
CA ALA A 125 -2.41 -4.58 -11.35
C ALA A 125 -1.33 -3.80 -10.61
N GLU A 126 -0.11 -3.78 -11.15
CA GLU A 126 0.81 -2.68 -10.90
C GLU A 126 0.56 -1.62 -11.97
N GLU A 127 -0.22 -0.62 -11.61
CA GLU A 127 -0.58 0.50 -12.47
C GLU A 127 -0.36 1.80 -11.71
N SER A 128 0.57 2.63 -12.20
CA SER A 128 1.09 3.82 -11.51
C SER A 128 0.43 5.14 -11.95
N THR A 129 -0.46 5.08 -12.95
CA THR A 129 -1.11 6.27 -13.49
C THR A 129 -2.51 6.50 -12.90
N ALA A 130 -3.18 7.54 -13.37
CA ALA A 130 -4.56 7.84 -13.01
C ALA A 130 -5.58 7.16 -13.95
N TRP A 131 -5.23 6.02 -14.58
CA TRP A 131 -6.17 5.28 -15.41
C TRP A 131 -7.41 4.90 -14.60
N PRO A 132 -8.63 5.25 -15.05
CA PRO A 132 -9.85 5.02 -14.28
C PRO A 132 -10.34 3.58 -14.43
N GLY A 133 -10.94 3.03 -13.34
CA GLY A 133 -11.64 1.75 -13.40
C GLY A 133 -10.74 0.53 -13.59
N VAL A 134 -9.49 0.57 -13.11
CA VAL A 134 -8.59 -0.60 -13.14
C VAL A 134 -9.24 -1.79 -12.43
N THR A 135 -9.88 -1.54 -11.29
CA THR A 135 -10.56 -2.59 -10.50
C THR A 135 -12.08 -2.61 -10.66
N ALA A 136 -12.63 -1.79 -11.58
CA ALA A 136 -14.05 -1.86 -11.92
C ALA A 136 -14.33 -3.09 -12.79
N PRO A 137 -15.55 -3.67 -12.69
CA PRO A 137 -15.95 -4.79 -13.54
C PRO A 137 -15.83 -4.48 -15.03
N VAL A 138 -15.48 -5.50 -15.83
CA VAL A 138 -15.40 -5.36 -17.29
C VAL A 138 -16.76 -4.97 -17.87
N ALA A 139 -17.87 -5.47 -17.31
CA ALA A 139 -19.23 -5.12 -17.71
C ALA A 139 -19.56 -3.62 -17.56
N ASP A 140 -18.86 -2.94 -16.65
CA ASP A 140 -19.00 -1.50 -16.37
C ASP A 140 -17.94 -0.66 -17.12
N GLY A 141 -17.21 -1.28 -18.04
CA GLY A 141 -16.16 -0.65 -18.84
C GLY A 141 -14.79 -0.60 -18.15
N GLY A 142 -14.61 -1.23 -16.99
CA GLY A 142 -13.35 -1.34 -16.30
C GLY A 142 -12.42 -2.39 -16.88
N LEU A 143 -11.22 -2.56 -16.26
CA LEU A 143 -10.25 -3.57 -16.67
C LEU A 143 -10.47 -4.93 -15.98
N GLY A 144 -11.23 -5.00 -14.88
CA GLY A 144 -11.60 -6.24 -14.20
C GLY A 144 -10.54 -6.79 -13.24
N PHE A 145 -9.49 -6.02 -12.87
CA PHE A 145 -8.52 -6.45 -11.88
C PHE A 145 -9.16 -6.60 -10.49
N SER A 146 -8.72 -7.59 -9.74
CA SER A 146 -9.15 -7.79 -8.35
C SER A 146 -8.71 -6.66 -7.44
N TYR A 147 -7.45 -6.20 -7.62
CA TYR A 147 -6.81 -5.13 -6.85
C TYR A 147 -5.83 -4.34 -7.72
N LYS A 148 -5.49 -3.13 -7.23
CA LYS A 148 -4.44 -2.26 -7.79
C LYS A 148 -3.41 -1.93 -6.72
N TRP A 149 -2.13 -1.97 -7.03
CA TRP A 149 -1.08 -1.43 -6.16
C TRP A 149 -1.22 0.08 -6.03
N ASN A 150 -1.18 0.57 -4.79
CA ASN A 150 -1.19 2.01 -4.51
C ASN A 150 0.22 2.58 -4.55
N MET A 151 0.73 2.80 -5.76
CA MET A 151 2.07 3.36 -5.97
C MET A 151 2.16 4.81 -5.49
N GLY A 152 1.08 5.60 -5.57
CA GLY A 152 1.01 6.96 -5.06
C GLY A 152 1.22 7.01 -3.55
N TRP A 153 0.47 6.19 -2.78
CA TRP A 153 0.66 6.06 -1.35
C TRP A 153 2.09 5.62 -1.01
N MET A 154 2.62 4.63 -1.71
CA MET A 154 3.96 4.09 -1.44
C MET A 154 5.03 5.18 -1.59
N ASN A 155 5.00 5.94 -2.70
CA ASN A 155 5.96 7.02 -2.94
C ASN A 155 5.86 8.11 -1.87
N ASP A 156 4.67 8.66 -1.63
CA ASP A 156 4.43 9.72 -0.64
C ASP A 156 4.85 9.27 0.77
N PHE A 157 4.45 8.06 1.15
CA PHE A 157 4.74 7.51 2.47
C PHE A 157 6.23 7.28 2.69
N LEU A 158 6.95 6.69 1.73
CA LEU A 158 8.38 6.47 1.85
C LEU A 158 9.18 7.77 1.82
N GLU A 159 8.79 8.74 0.99
CA GLU A 159 9.41 10.06 1.00
C GLU A 159 9.26 10.74 2.36
N TYR A 160 8.05 10.69 2.96
CA TYR A 160 7.83 11.21 4.30
C TYR A 160 8.69 10.50 5.36
N MET A 161 8.77 9.17 5.32
CA MET A 161 9.50 8.40 6.32
C MET A 161 11.02 8.58 6.23
N LYS A 162 11.57 8.87 5.06
CA LYS A 162 12.99 9.18 4.85
C LYS A 162 13.40 10.54 5.47
N LEU A 163 12.46 11.47 5.61
CA LEU A 163 12.77 12.79 6.15
C LEU A 163 13.29 12.70 7.59
N ASP A 164 14.25 13.58 7.92
CA ASP A 164 14.53 13.88 9.31
C ASP A 164 13.23 14.36 9.99
N PRO A 165 12.89 13.87 11.19
CA PRO A 165 11.66 14.22 11.88
C PRO A 165 11.42 15.74 12.02
N TYR A 166 12.47 16.54 12.06
CA TYR A 166 12.36 18.00 12.13
C TYR A 166 11.63 18.59 10.91
N PHE A 167 11.79 18.00 9.71
CA PHE A 167 11.17 18.49 8.48
C PHE A 167 9.80 17.86 8.20
N ARG A 168 9.39 16.82 8.92
CA ARG A 168 8.13 16.10 8.68
C ARG A 168 6.90 16.98 8.78
N LYS A 169 6.93 18.00 9.64
CA LYS A 169 5.86 18.99 9.80
C LYS A 169 5.49 19.70 8.50
N ASP A 170 6.46 19.95 7.64
CA ASP A 170 6.26 20.66 6.36
C ASP A 170 5.76 19.72 5.24
N HIS A 171 5.69 18.41 5.52
CA HIS A 171 5.34 17.37 4.58
C HIS A 171 4.12 16.51 5.01
N GLN A 172 3.33 16.96 5.97
CA GLN A 172 2.17 16.23 6.52
C GLN A 172 1.20 15.74 5.44
N ARG A 173 1.06 16.47 4.32
CA ARG A 173 0.19 16.09 3.22
C ARG A 173 0.58 14.73 2.61
N GLN A 174 1.85 14.35 2.59
CA GLN A 174 2.31 13.04 2.08
C GLN A 174 1.72 11.86 2.88
N LEU A 175 1.40 12.04 4.17
CA LEU A 175 0.70 11.02 4.96
C LEU A 175 -0.80 10.96 4.67
N CYS A 176 -1.41 12.11 4.32
CA CYS A 176 -2.86 12.27 4.31
C CYS A 176 -3.47 12.17 2.91
N PHE A 177 -2.70 12.46 1.87
CA PHE A 177 -3.21 12.63 0.51
C PHE A 177 -3.89 11.38 -0.06
N SER A 178 -3.38 10.20 0.24
CA SER A 178 -3.95 8.94 -0.24
C SER A 178 -5.40 8.72 0.19
N ILE A 179 -5.83 9.35 1.30
CA ILE A 179 -7.22 9.27 1.78
C ILE A 179 -8.19 10.06 0.87
N ASP A 180 -7.69 11.02 0.09
CA ASP A 180 -8.54 11.76 -0.85
C ASP A 180 -9.05 10.88 -2.01
N TYR A 181 -8.35 9.76 -2.30
CA TYR A 181 -8.68 8.89 -3.42
C TYR A 181 -8.79 7.38 -3.08
N TYR A 182 -8.65 6.97 -1.80
CA TYR A 182 -8.57 5.55 -1.42
C TYR A 182 -9.79 4.70 -1.80
N THR A 183 -10.92 5.31 -2.12
CA THR A 183 -12.14 4.62 -2.56
C THR A 183 -12.31 4.55 -4.07
N SER A 184 -11.39 5.14 -4.85
CA SER A 184 -11.47 5.15 -6.32
C SER A 184 -11.16 3.78 -6.93
N GLU A 185 -10.35 2.97 -6.27
CA GLU A 185 -9.94 1.63 -6.67
C GLU A 185 -9.84 0.70 -5.46
N LYS A 186 -9.74 -0.60 -5.67
CA LYS A 186 -9.46 -1.57 -4.62
C LYS A 186 -7.95 -1.66 -4.40
N TYR A 187 -7.42 -0.79 -3.53
CA TYR A 187 -5.98 -0.65 -3.35
C TYR A 187 -5.35 -1.68 -2.44
N ILE A 188 -4.11 -2.07 -2.79
CA ILE A 188 -3.14 -2.70 -1.90
C ILE A 188 -2.06 -1.67 -1.58
N LEU A 189 -1.79 -1.42 -0.31
CA LEU A 189 -0.66 -0.63 0.15
C LEU A 189 0.59 -1.49 0.03
N VAL A 190 1.53 -1.05 -0.79
CA VAL A 190 2.67 -1.88 -1.18
C VAL A 190 3.97 -1.34 -0.61
N LEU A 191 4.73 -2.24 0.00
CA LEU A 191 6.16 -2.11 0.24
C LEU A 191 6.78 -3.34 -0.40
N SER A 192 7.02 -3.27 -1.71
CA SER A 192 7.39 -4.41 -2.54
C SER A 192 8.91 -4.63 -2.60
N HIS A 193 9.36 -5.51 -3.48
CA HIS A 193 10.77 -5.72 -3.78
C HIS A 193 11.40 -4.46 -4.40
N ASP A 194 10.65 -3.74 -5.23
CA ASP A 194 11.17 -2.57 -5.95
C ASP A 194 11.69 -1.46 -5.03
N GLU A 195 11.13 -1.33 -3.83
CA GLU A 195 11.59 -0.30 -2.89
C GLU A 195 12.88 -0.69 -2.16
N VAL A 196 13.30 -1.95 -2.22
CA VAL A 196 14.44 -2.47 -1.42
C VAL A 196 15.52 -3.17 -2.24
N VAL A 197 15.46 -3.07 -3.58
CA VAL A 197 16.48 -3.59 -4.50
C VAL A 197 17.65 -2.62 -4.68
N HIS A 198 18.60 -3.04 -5.48
CA HIS A 198 19.89 -2.39 -5.76
C HIS A 198 19.86 -0.86 -5.80
N GLY A 199 20.62 -0.24 -4.91
CA GLY A 199 20.78 1.21 -4.79
C GLY A 199 19.64 1.95 -4.09
N LYS A 200 18.59 1.24 -3.61
CA LYS A 200 17.41 1.85 -3.00
C LYS A 200 17.38 1.80 -1.48
N CYS A 201 18.31 1.12 -0.83
CA CYS A 201 18.37 0.80 0.60
C CYS A 201 17.25 -0.14 1.08
N SER A 202 17.49 -0.87 2.20
CA SER A 202 16.43 -1.60 2.90
C SER A 202 15.45 -0.63 3.56
N LEU A 203 14.23 -1.09 3.92
CA LEU A 203 13.27 -0.25 4.62
C LEU A 203 13.82 0.34 5.92
N LEU A 204 14.54 -0.48 6.71
CA LEU A 204 15.17 0.00 7.94
C LEU A 204 16.14 1.14 7.67
N ASN A 205 16.96 1.03 6.61
CA ASN A 205 17.96 2.03 6.27
C ASN A 205 17.39 3.27 5.57
N LYS A 206 16.14 3.23 5.13
CA LYS A 206 15.42 4.44 4.70
C LYS A 206 14.99 5.32 5.87
N MET A 207 14.83 4.73 7.07
CA MET A 207 14.46 5.49 8.27
C MET A 207 15.61 6.38 8.71
N SER A 208 15.30 7.62 9.11
CA SER A 208 16.27 8.58 9.63
C SER A 208 16.63 8.33 11.10
N GLY A 209 17.71 8.94 11.58
CA GLY A 209 18.13 8.90 12.96
C GLY A 209 19.15 7.80 13.29
N LEU A 210 19.39 7.60 14.57
CA LEU A 210 20.24 6.52 15.11
C LEU A 210 19.54 5.18 14.95
N GLU A 211 20.25 4.09 15.16
CA GLU A 211 19.70 2.75 14.90
C GLU A 211 18.44 2.45 15.73
N GLY A 212 18.38 2.89 16.98
CA GLY A 212 17.16 2.80 17.80
C GLY A 212 15.97 3.56 17.21
N ASP A 213 16.23 4.78 16.73
CA ASP A 213 15.20 5.62 16.09
C ASP A 213 14.70 5.01 14.78
N LYS A 214 15.59 4.37 14.01
CA LYS A 214 15.21 3.65 12.79
C LYS A 214 14.24 2.52 13.08
N PHE A 215 14.51 1.70 14.10
CA PHE A 215 13.59 0.63 14.50
C PHE A 215 12.25 1.18 15.02
N ALA A 216 12.27 2.24 15.83
CA ALA A 216 11.07 2.90 16.31
C ALA A 216 10.25 3.50 15.14
N SER A 217 10.89 4.22 14.23
CA SER A 217 10.25 4.78 13.02
C SER A 217 9.66 3.68 12.14
N LEU A 218 10.35 2.55 11.95
CA LEU A 218 9.84 1.45 11.16
C LEU A 218 8.63 0.76 11.82
N ARG A 219 8.63 0.60 13.16
CA ARG A 219 7.43 0.14 13.88
C ARG A 219 6.26 1.12 13.70
N ALA A 220 6.51 2.42 13.83
CA ALA A 220 5.49 3.44 13.61
C ALA A 220 4.95 3.39 12.17
N ALA A 221 5.84 3.21 11.18
CA ALA A 221 5.48 3.06 9.78
C ALA A 221 4.56 1.86 9.53
N PHE A 222 4.91 0.69 10.04
CA PHE A 222 4.08 -0.50 9.91
C PHE A 222 2.74 -0.36 10.63
N GLY A 223 2.74 0.18 11.86
CA GLY A 223 1.48 0.42 12.59
C GLY A 223 0.54 1.36 11.84
N PHE A 224 1.07 2.45 11.28
CA PHE A 224 0.28 3.36 10.43
C PHE A 224 -0.24 2.66 9.17
N MET A 225 0.61 1.93 8.44
CA MET A 225 0.23 1.17 7.26
C MET A 225 -0.91 0.18 7.56
N TYR A 226 -0.85 -0.55 8.68
CA TYR A 226 -1.89 -1.51 9.05
C TYR A 226 -3.22 -0.81 9.43
N GLY A 227 -3.15 0.38 10.01
CA GLY A 227 -4.34 1.19 10.28
C GLY A 227 -4.94 1.85 9.04
N HIS A 228 -4.15 2.20 8.03
CA HIS A 228 -4.61 2.86 6.81
C HIS A 228 -5.55 1.96 6.00
N PRO A 229 -6.60 2.47 5.30
CA PRO A 229 -7.44 1.68 4.41
C PRO A 229 -6.65 1.03 3.26
N GLY A 230 -7.10 -0.13 2.81
CA GLY A 230 -6.47 -0.93 1.75
C GLY A 230 -5.80 -2.20 2.27
N LYS A 231 -5.56 -3.17 1.39
CA LYS A 231 -4.85 -4.41 1.72
C LYS A 231 -3.36 -4.12 1.95
N LYS A 232 -2.63 -5.06 2.56
CA LYS A 232 -1.24 -4.86 3.00
C LYS A 232 -0.30 -5.79 2.26
N LEU A 233 0.82 -5.26 1.78
CA LEU A 233 1.90 -6.05 1.23
C LEU A 233 3.23 -5.62 1.84
N LEU A 234 3.90 -6.56 2.50
CA LEU A 234 5.30 -6.47 2.92
C LEU A 234 6.11 -7.50 2.15
N PHE A 235 7.21 -7.08 1.54
CA PHE A 235 8.10 -8.00 0.87
C PHE A 235 8.95 -8.76 1.90
N MET A 236 9.33 -10.01 1.56
CA MET A 236 10.09 -10.91 2.44
C MET A 236 11.34 -10.23 3.02
N GLY A 237 11.56 -10.42 4.33
CA GLY A 237 12.67 -9.84 5.08
C GLY A 237 12.35 -8.48 5.72
N GLN A 238 11.33 -7.78 5.27
CA GLN A 238 10.91 -6.52 5.86
C GLN A 238 10.31 -6.73 7.25
N GLU A 239 9.63 -7.86 7.47
CA GLU A 239 8.98 -8.21 8.73
C GLU A 239 9.96 -8.35 9.90
N PHE A 240 11.24 -8.59 9.63
CA PHE A 240 12.30 -8.59 10.65
C PHE A 240 13.34 -7.48 10.42
N ALA A 241 13.00 -6.46 9.61
CA ALA A 241 13.85 -5.30 9.36
C ALA A 241 15.23 -5.65 8.78
N GLN A 242 15.30 -6.51 7.75
CA GLN A 242 16.55 -6.85 7.08
C GLN A 242 17.36 -5.59 6.77
N LYS A 243 18.68 -5.61 7.08
CA LYS A 243 19.56 -4.44 6.93
C LYS A 243 20.07 -4.24 5.52
N ARG A 244 20.29 -5.33 4.78
CA ARG A 244 20.76 -5.26 3.38
C ARG A 244 19.60 -5.14 2.42
N GLU A 245 19.89 -4.56 1.27
CA GLU A 245 18.99 -4.62 0.11
C GLU A 245 18.75 -6.07 -0.29
N TRP A 246 17.59 -6.34 -0.84
CA TRP A 246 17.27 -7.64 -1.37
C TRP A 246 18.06 -7.93 -2.66
N ALA A 247 18.45 -9.17 -2.85
CA ALA A 247 19.08 -9.64 -4.06
C ALA A 247 18.71 -11.12 -4.29
N GLU A 248 18.32 -11.45 -5.51
CA GLU A 248 17.82 -12.76 -5.94
C GLU A 248 18.86 -13.88 -5.78
N PHE A 249 20.15 -13.55 -5.86
CA PHE A 249 21.25 -14.52 -5.84
C PHE A 249 21.68 -14.97 -4.42
N ARG A 250 21.00 -14.48 -3.36
CA ARG A 250 21.33 -14.81 -1.96
C ARG A 250 20.12 -14.95 -1.06
N SER A 251 20.26 -15.72 0.02
CA SER A 251 19.26 -15.83 1.08
C SER A 251 19.06 -14.53 1.83
N LEU A 252 17.88 -14.39 2.46
CA LEU A 252 17.64 -13.39 3.49
C LEU A 252 18.61 -13.55 4.66
N ASP A 253 18.83 -12.47 5.41
CA ASP A 253 19.76 -12.41 6.52
C ASP A 253 19.17 -12.99 7.82
N TRP A 254 18.69 -14.24 7.77
CA TRP A 254 18.05 -14.94 8.89
C TRP A 254 18.87 -14.93 10.18
N PHE A 255 20.21 -14.87 10.07
CA PHE A 255 21.11 -14.76 11.20
C PHE A 255 20.88 -13.50 12.08
N LEU A 256 20.21 -12.47 11.55
CA LEU A 256 19.89 -11.26 12.32
C LEU A 256 18.93 -11.56 13.46
N LEU A 257 18.03 -12.53 13.30
CA LEU A 257 17.08 -12.95 14.33
C LEU A 257 17.77 -13.56 15.57
N GLU A 258 18.98 -14.08 15.40
CA GLU A 258 19.77 -14.69 16.48
C GLU A 258 20.79 -13.72 17.07
N LYS A 259 21.32 -12.79 16.26
CA LYS A 259 22.41 -11.90 16.66
C LYS A 259 21.97 -10.60 17.31
N ASP A 260 20.77 -10.14 16.99
CA ASP A 260 20.26 -8.85 17.46
C ASP A 260 18.76 -8.95 17.78
N ASP A 261 18.43 -8.93 19.06
CA ASP A 261 17.07 -9.07 19.58
C ASP A 261 16.07 -8.06 18.97
N ARG A 262 16.53 -6.92 18.49
CA ARG A 262 15.67 -5.92 17.83
C ARG A 262 14.99 -6.46 16.57
N HIS A 263 15.68 -7.30 15.80
CA HIS A 263 15.13 -7.94 14.61
C HIS A 263 14.04 -8.96 14.99
N LYS A 264 14.27 -9.74 16.03
CA LYS A 264 13.28 -10.68 16.56
C LYS A 264 12.04 -9.96 17.09
N LYS A 265 12.23 -8.87 17.83
CA LYS A 265 11.16 -8.02 18.36
C LYS A 265 10.36 -7.31 17.25
N MET A 266 11.03 -6.91 16.17
CA MET A 266 10.32 -6.39 14.97
C MET A 266 9.45 -7.47 14.32
N GLN A 267 9.95 -8.69 14.19
CA GLN A 267 9.17 -9.82 13.67
C GLN A 267 7.95 -10.11 14.56
N ASP A 268 8.13 -10.07 15.88
CA ASP A 268 7.04 -10.25 16.86
C ASP A 268 6.00 -9.13 16.75
N TYR A 269 6.45 -7.88 16.48
CA TYR A 269 5.55 -6.76 16.24
C TYR A 269 4.71 -6.94 14.96
N VAL A 270 5.34 -7.33 13.84
CA VAL A 270 4.61 -7.59 12.59
C VAL A 270 3.64 -8.77 12.75
N ARG A 271 4.02 -9.80 13.51
CA ARG A 271 3.12 -10.91 13.86
C ARG A 271 1.90 -10.40 14.61
N GLU A 272 2.08 -9.52 15.60
CA GLU A 272 0.97 -8.95 16.35
C GLU A 272 0.07 -8.05 15.49
N LEU A 273 0.65 -7.27 14.57
CA LEU A 273 -0.12 -6.52 13.58
C LEU A 273 -0.98 -7.43 12.69
N ASN A 274 -0.44 -8.57 12.25
CA ASN A 274 -1.20 -9.57 11.48
C ASN A 274 -2.36 -10.17 12.32
N HIS A 275 -2.12 -10.48 13.60
CA HIS A 275 -3.19 -10.94 14.50
C HIS A 275 -4.25 -9.86 14.70
N LEU A 276 -3.83 -8.61 14.90
CA LEU A 276 -4.75 -7.47 15.00
C LEU A 276 -5.61 -7.34 13.74
N TYR A 277 -4.99 -7.43 12.56
CA TYR A 277 -5.67 -7.34 11.27
C TYR A 277 -6.71 -8.45 11.08
N GLN A 278 -6.38 -9.68 11.45
CA GLN A 278 -7.31 -10.81 11.37
C GLN A 278 -8.46 -10.72 12.38
N LYS A 279 -8.17 -10.20 13.58
CA LYS A 279 -9.12 -10.16 14.70
C LYS A 279 -10.20 -9.11 14.54
N TYR A 280 -9.84 -7.93 14.00
CA TYR A 280 -10.73 -6.77 13.94
C TYR A 280 -11.17 -6.48 12.51
N ASP A 281 -12.43 -6.72 12.20
CA ASP A 281 -13.00 -6.45 10.87
C ASP A 281 -13.00 -4.95 10.52
N ALA A 282 -12.87 -4.07 11.50
CA ALA A 282 -12.64 -2.64 11.31
C ALA A 282 -11.43 -2.34 10.39
N LEU A 283 -10.47 -3.26 10.26
CA LEU A 283 -9.27 -3.08 9.44
C LEU A 283 -9.45 -3.49 7.98
N TYR A 284 -10.52 -4.21 7.64
CA TYR A 284 -10.69 -4.71 6.27
C TYR A 284 -12.13 -4.69 5.72
N TYR A 285 -13.16 -4.58 6.55
CA TYR A 285 -14.57 -4.69 6.12
C TYR A 285 -14.97 -3.53 5.19
N HIS A 286 -14.57 -2.31 5.52
CA HIS A 286 -14.86 -1.09 4.77
C HIS A 286 -13.61 -0.49 4.12
N ASP A 287 -12.64 -1.30 3.67
CA ASP A 287 -11.37 -0.81 3.12
C ASP A 287 -11.54 0.10 1.90
N PHE A 288 -12.60 -0.11 1.12
CA PHE A 288 -12.86 0.61 -0.13
C PHE A 288 -14.13 1.47 -0.05
N ASN A 289 -14.55 1.83 1.16
CA ASN A 289 -15.77 2.58 1.42
C ASN A 289 -15.51 3.72 2.40
N VAL A 290 -16.07 4.90 2.11
CA VAL A 290 -15.94 6.10 2.94
C VAL A 290 -16.39 5.92 4.41
N MET A 291 -17.23 4.93 4.70
CA MET A 291 -17.68 4.62 6.06
C MET A 291 -16.60 4.01 6.94
N GLY A 292 -15.55 3.42 6.34
CA GLY A 292 -14.49 2.70 7.05
C GLY A 292 -13.44 3.57 7.71
N PHE A 293 -13.37 4.85 7.36
CA PHE A 293 -12.29 5.73 7.79
C PHE A 293 -12.80 7.12 8.15
N GLU A 294 -12.24 7.71 9.20
CA GLU A 294 -12.45 9.14 9.51
C GLU A 294 -11.24 9.69 10.24
N TRP A 295 -10.75 10.84 9.78
CA TRP A 295 -9.73 11.60 10.51
C TRP A 295 -10.27 12.17 11.81
N MET A 296 -9.53 11.96 12.90
CA MET A 296 -9.73 12.62 14.19
C MET A 296 -8.78 13.82 14.34
N ASP A 297 -7.58 13.69 13.78
CA ASP A 297 -6.56 14.73 13.66
C ASP A 297 -5.61 14.44 12.49
N CYS A 298 -5.47 15.38 11.58
CA CYS A 298 -4.41 15.45 10.59
C CYS A 298 -4.10 16.92 10.23
N TRP A 299 -4.58 17.85 11.03
CA TRP A 299 -4.56 19.29 10.76
C TRP A 299 -3.60 20.07 11.66
N ARG A 300 -2.77 19.37 12.42
CA ARG A 300 -1.70 19.94 13.27
C ARG A 300 -0.33 19.49 12.80
N PRO A 301 0.13 19.95 11.61
CA PRO A 301 1.38 19.48 11.01
C PRO A 301 2.59 19.76 11.90
N GLU A 302 2.55 20.79 12.72
CA GLU A 302 3.61 21.16 13.68
C GLU A 302 3.91 20.04 14.71
N LEU A 303 2.94 19.14 14.95
CA LEU A 303 3.12 17.98 15.82
C LEU A 303 3.61 16.74 15.07
N SER A 304 3.57 16.73 13.74
CA SER A 304 3.82 15.55 12.89
C SER A 304 3.10 14.30 13.40
N THR A 305 1.83 14.49 13.82
CA THR A 305 0.95 13.44 14.33
C THR A 305 -0.27 13.29 13.45
N VAL A 306 -0.83 12.10 13.42
CA VAL A 306 -2.15 11.84 12.84
C VAL A 306 -2.96 10.95 13.75
N ALA A 307 -4.28 11.16 13.78
CA ALA A 307 -5.21 10.28 14.46
C ALA A 307 -6.42 10.03 13.58
N PHE A 308 -6.87 8.78 13.53
CA PHE A 308 -8.01 8.37 12.72
C PHE A 308 -8.71 7.16 13.32
N VAL A 309 -9.94 6.96 12.91
CA VAL A 309 -10.72 5.78 13.29
C VAL A 309 -10.93 4.84 12.11
N ARG A 310 -11.00 3.55 12.41
CA ARG A 310 -11.40 2.48 11.51
C ARG A 310 -12.68 1.87 12.02
N ARG A 311 -13.66 1.69 11.11
CA ARG A 311 -14.97 1.14 11.42
C ARG A 311 -15.19 -0.16 10.67
N GLY A 312 -15.68 -1.17 11.38
CA GLY A 312 -16.08 -2.47 10.86
C GLY A 312 -17.58 -2.60 10.65
N SER A 313 -18.04 -3.85 10.54
CA SER A 313 -19.45 -4.19 10.35
C SER A 313 -20.33 -3.90 11.57
N SER A 314 -19.74 -3.84 12.76
CA SER A 314 -20.43 -3.69 14.05
C SER A 314 -20.06 -2.36 14.71
N VAL A 315 -20.94 -1.86 15.60
CA VAL A 315 -20.63 -0.71 16.47
C VAL A 315 -19.66 -1.08 17.61
N LYS A 316 -19.38 -2.37 17.81
CA LYS A 316 -18.41 -2.87 18.78
C LYS A 316 -17.05 -3.03 18.12
N ASP A 317 -16.01 -3.01 18.94
CA ASP A 317 -14.64 -3.30 18.52
C ASP A 317 -14.13 -2.38 17.37
N GLN A 318 -14.53 -1.12 17.40
CA GLN A 318 -13.98 -0.09 16.53
C GLN A 318 -12.57 0.26 16.98
N LEU A 319 -11.73 0.71 16.05
CA LEU A 319 -10.35 1.04 16.34
C LEU A 319 -10.04 2.52 16.07
N MET A 320 -9.25 3.11 16.95
CA MET A 320 -8.66 4.43 16.77
C MET A 320 -7.14 4.30 16.78
N PHE A 321 -6.51 4.83 15.76
CA PHE A 321 -5.07 4.89 15.59
C PHE A 321 -4.57 6.29 15.86
N ILE A 322 -3.46 6.39 16.58
CA ILE A 322 -2.75 7.64 16.83
C ILE A 322 -1.27 7.38 16.52
N ALA A 323 -0.73 8.07 15.53
CA ALA A 323 0.67 7.95 15.13
C ALA A 323 1.43 9.23 15.46
N ASN A 324 2.56 9.08 16.11
CA ASN A 324 3.52 10.14 16.40
C ASN A 324 4.81 9.87 15.62
N PHE A 325 5.12 10.73 14.67
CA PHE A 325 6.30 10.62 13.83
C PHE A 325 7.45 11.54 14.28
N THR A 326 7.40 12.04 15.52
CA THR A 326 8.50 12.83 16.12
C THR A 326 9.24 12.02 17.18
N PRO A 327 10.52 12.34 17.47
CA PRO A 327 11.27 11.76 18.59
C PRO A 327 10.87 12.34 19.96
N MET A 328 9.78 13.10 20.03
CA MET A 328 9.29 13.70 21.27
C MET A 328 8.07 12.96 21.77
N ALA A 329 8.02 12.72 23.09
CA ALA A 329 6.81 12.24 23.73
C ALA A 329 5.75 13.35 23.79
N LEU A 330 4.49 12.96 23.65
CA LEU A 330 3.36 13.84 23.89
C LEU A 330 2.64 13.38 25.16
N GLU A 331 2.91 14.05 26.27
CA GLU A 331 2.47 13.60 27.61
C GLU A 331 0.94 13.77 27.78
N ASP A 332 0.41 14.88 27.36
CA ASP A 332 -1.02 15.24 27.50
C ASP A 332 -1.65 15.49 26.10
N TYR A 333 -1.50 14.53 25.19
CA TYR A 333 -2.00 14.68 23.84
C TYR A 333 -3.52 14.66 23.81
N GLN A 334 -4.08 15.79 23.39
CA GLN A 334 -5.53 15.95 23.25
C GLN A 334 -5.96 15.75 21.79
N VAL A 335 -6.98 14.95 21.60
CA VAL A 335 -7.51 14.60 20.26
C VAL A 335 -9.03 14.41 20.30
N ASN A 336 -9.71 14.66 19.18
CA ASN A 336 -11.12 14.40 19.06
C ASN A 336 -11.42 12.90 19.24
N ALA A 337 -12.47 12.59 20.03
CA ALA A 337 -13.01 11.24 20.11
C ALA A 337 -14.27 11.11 19.23
N PRO A 338 -14.47 9.97 18.56
CA PRO A 338 -15.62 9.74 17.68
C PRO A 338 -16.95 9.65 18.42
N CYS A 339 -16.93 9.33 19.74
CA CYS A 339 -18.11 9.17 20.59
C CYS A 339 -17.74 9.21 22.07
N ALA A 340 -18.79 9.25 22.92
CA ALA A 340 -18.65 8.99 24.35
C ALA A 340 -18.20 7.55 24.61
N GLY A 341 -17.54 7.32 25.74
CA GLY A 341 -17.25 5.98 26.22
C GLY A 341 -15.79 5.78 26.64
N THR A 342 -15.43 4.52 26.76
CA THR A 342 -14.12 4.08 27.23
C THR A 342 -13.29 3.59 26.06
N PHE A 343 -12.07 4.04 25.99
CA PHE A 343 -11.06 3.67 25.00
C PHE A 343 -9.95 2.89 25.69
N THR A 344 -9.67 1.70 25.19
CA THR A 344 -8.66 0.80 25.77
C THR A 344 -7.51 0.63 24.81
N GLU A 345 -6.30 0.93 25.23
CA GLU A 345 -5.09 0.64 24.47
C GLU A 345 -4.94 -0.88 24.34
N ILE A 346 -4.86 -1.36 23.10
CA ILE A 346 -4.75 -2.79 22.78
C ILE A 346 -3.45 -3.14 22.07
N LEU A 347 -2.76 -2.12 21.53
CA LEU A 347 -1.43 -2.24 20.94
C LEU A 347 -0.73 -0.89 21.02
N ASN A 348 0.54 -0.94 21.37
CA ASN A 348 1.43 0.22 21.32
C ASN A 348 2.79 -0.22 20.79
N SER A 349 3.26 0.42 19.74
CA SER A 349 4.53 0.05 19.11
C SER A 349 5.76 0.31 20.00
N ASP A 350 5.59 1.04 21.13
CA ASP A 350 6.63 1.28 22.14
C ASP A 350 6.63 0.24 23.29
N GLU A 351 5.82 -0.82 23.21
CA GLU A 351 5.88 -1.92 24.18
C GLU A 351 7.27 -2.59 24.18
N GLU A 352 7.79 -2.96 25.40
CA GLU A 352 9.09 -3.62 25.56
C GLU A 352 9.24 -4.90 24.75
N ARG A 353 8.13 -5.66 24.61
CA ARG A 353 8.10 -6.89 23.80
C ARG A 353 8.40 -6.65 22.33
N PHE A 354 8.23 -5.42 21.83
CA PHE A 354 8.52 -5.01 20.46
C PHE A 354 9.82 -4.21 20.33
N GLY A 355 10.57 -4.05 21.43
CA GLY A 355 11.81 -3.29 21.46
C GLY A 355 11.63 -1.79 21.69
N GLY A 356 10.48 -1.38 22.20
CA GLY A 356 10.23 -0.05 22.74
C GLY A 356 10.64 0.06 24.21
N GLU A 357 10.33 1.20 24.83
CA GLU A 357 10.67 1.50 26.22
C GLU A 357 9.52 1.24 27.21
N GLY A 358 8.40 0.68 26.74
CA GLY A 358 7.26 0.30 27.57
C GLY A 358 6.40 1.47 28.06
N ARG A 359 6.45 2.60 27.39
CA ARG A 359 5.63 3.77 27.68
C ARG A 359 4.22 3.59 27.13
N VAL A 360 3.31 3.08 27.92
CA VAL A 360 1.96 2.64 27.52
C VAL A 360 0.88 3.23 28.43
N ASN A 361 -0.33 3.42 27.91
CA ASN A 361 -1.49 3.84 28.69
C ASN A 361 -2.13 2.61 29.38
N LYS A 362 -1.71 2.32 30.61
CA LYS A 362 -2.11 1.12 31.37
C LYS A 362 -3.60 1.11 31.79
N LYS A 363 -4.24 2.28 31.82
CA LYS A 363 -5.65 2.42 32.25
C LYS A 363 -6.52 2.78 31.05
N PRO A 364 -7.76 2.29 31.00
CA PRO A 364 -8.71 2.75 30.01
C PRO A 364 -8.93 4.27 30.08
N ILE A 365 -8.99 4.90 28.91
CA ILE A 365 -9.13 6.33 28.74
C ILE A 365 -10.62 6.65 28.58
N GLN A 366 -11.12 7.62 29.34
CA GLN A 366 -12.51 8.06 29.24
C GLN A 366 -12.63 9.27 28.31
N ALA A 367 -13.50 9.17 27.31
CA ALA A 367 -13.83 10.32 26.47
C ALA A 367 -14.56 11.39 27.32
N LYS A 368 -13.99 12.58 27.37
CA LYS A 368 -14.57 13.73 28.11
C LYS A 368 -15.46 14.54 27.17
N PRO A 369 -16.67 14.93 27.58
CA PRO A 369 -17.52 15.80 26.78
C PRO A 369 -16.92 17.22 26.69
N CYS A 370 -16.94 17.81 25.50
CA CYS A 370 -16.48 19.15 25.25
C CYS A 370 -17.50 19.97 24.43
N LYS A 371 -17.42 21.30 24.49
CA LYS A 371 -18.36 22.22 23.82
C LYS A 371 -18.04 22.39 22.32
N ALA A 372 -16.83 22.11 21.93
CA ALA A 372 -16.31 22.21 20.56
C ALA A 372 -15.24 21.14 20.33
N PRO A 373 -14.93 20.78 19.07
CA PRO A 373 -13.81 19.90 18.78
C PRO A 373 -12.51 20.46 19.34
N VAL A 374 -11.71 19.62 19.99
CA VAL A 374 -10.36 19.98 20.47
C VAL A 374 -9.43 20.25 19.29
N VAL A 375 -9.61 19.46 18.22
CA VAL A 375 -8.94 19.67 16.94
C VAL A 375 -10.00 20.00 15.90
N PRO A 376 -10.24 21.31 15.62
CA PRO A 376 -11.24 21.72 14.63
C PRO A 376 -10.75 21.36 13.22
N ARG A 377 -11.64 20.79 12.42
CA ARG A 377 -11.37 20.56 10.99
C ARG A 377 -11.37 21.92 10.25
N PRO A 378 -10.47 22.16 9.33
CA PRO A 378 -10.49 23.37 8.53
C PRO A 378 -11.86 23.56 7.86
N GLY A 379 -12.46 24.75 8.07
CA GLY A 379 -13.78 25.08 7.52
C GLY A 379 -14.99 24.45 8.23
N GLU A 380 -14.81 23.61 9.24
CA GLU A 380 -15.91 23.04 10.01
C GLU A 380 -16.53 24.09 10.93
N LYS A 381 -17.85 24.28 10.80
CA LYS A 381 -18.61 25.13 11.74
C LYS A 381 -19.10 24.29 12.91
N ILE A 382 -18.95 24.82 14.12
CA ILE A 382 -19.51 24.21 15.33
C ILE A 382 -21.04 24.14 15.17
N LYS A 383 -21.61 22.92 15.25
CA LYS A 383 -23.05 22.70 15.11
C LYS A 383 -23.73 22.86 16.48
N PRO A 384 -24.70 23.79 16.64
CA PRO A 384 -25.44 23.90 17.87
C PRO A 384 -26.11 22.58 18.26
N GLY A 385 -25.98 22.17 19.53
CA GLY A 385 -26.58 20.95 20.06
C GLY A 385 -25.84 19.64 19.76
N LYS A 386 -24.80 19.66 18.88
CA LYS A 386 -23.92 18.50 18.69
C LYS A 386 -23.04 18.32 19.93
N LYS A 387 -22.95 17.10 20.42
CA LYS A 387 -22.00 16.72 21.48
C LYS A 387 -20.66 16.39 20.83
N TYR A 388 -19.61 16.95 21.39
CA TYR A 388 -18.22 16.64 21.02
C TYR A 388 -17.54 15.95 22.19
N TYR A 389 -16.55 15.14 21.89
CA TYR A 389 -15.78 14.41 22.89
C TYR A 389 -14.30 14.51 22.57
N GLU A 390 -13.48 14.45 23.62
CA GLU A 390 -12.02 14.48 23.54
C GLU A 390 -11.42 13.31 24.30
N LEU A 391 -10.26 12.87 23.86
CA LEU A 391 -9.35 12.01 24.61
C LEU A 391 -8.11 12.79 24.99
N GLU A 392 -7.58 12.50 26.18
CA GLU A 392 -6.29 12.96 26.64
C GLU A 392 -5.46 11.74 27.03
N LEU A 393 -4.29 11.56 26.40
CA LEU A 393 -3.47 10.37 26.56
C LEU A 393 -1.99 10.65 26.32
N TYR A 394 -1.17 9.74 26.80
CA TYR A 394 0.25 9.73 26.49
C TYR A 394 0.50 9.06 25.13
N VAL A 395 1.30 9.69 24.27
CA VAL A 395 1.74 9.12 22.98
C VAL A 395 3.26 9.10 22.93
N PRO A 396 3.90 7.90 22.88
CA PRO A 396 5.35 7.78 22.86
C PRO A 396 5.99 8.40 21.62
N PRO A 397 7.31 8.69 21.66
CA PRO A 397 8.05 9.08 20.47
C PRO A 397 8.03 7.99 19.37
N LEU A 398 8.01 8.39 18.10
CA LEU A 398 8.14 7.49 16.95
C LEU A 398 7.29 6.22 17.10
N SER A 399 6.00 6.41 17.38
CA SER A 399 5.11 5.31 17.78
C SER A 399 3.72 5.36 17.16
N VAL A 400 3.04 4.23 17.23
CA VAL A 400 1.59 4.12 16.97
C VAL A 400 0.93 3.50 18.19
N VAL A 401 -0.14 4.14 18.64
CA VAL A 401 -1.05 3.66 19.69
C VAL A 401 -2.36 3.27 19.04
N VAL A 402 -2.85 2.07 19.35
CA VAL A 402 -4.15 1.58 18.87
C VAL A 402 -5.10 1.41 20.04
N LEU A 403 -6.20 2.13 19.97
CA LEU A 403 -7.27 2.10 20.96
C LEU A 403 -8.48 1.35 20.40
N ARG A 404 -9.05 0.45 21.20
CA ARG A 404 -10.35 -0.17 20.93
C ARG A 404 -11.46 0.57 21.68
N TYR A 405 -12.58 0.75 21.03
CA TYR A 405 -13.77 1.35 21.63
C TYR A 405 -15.07 0.80 21.01
N ASP A 406 -16.16 0.90 21.77
CA ASP A 406 -17.49 0.64 21.25
C ASP A 406 -18.14 1.97 20.84
N TYR A 407 -18.60 2.05 19.59
CA TYR A 407 -19.24 3.26 19.09
C TYR A 407 -20.62 3.43 19.76
N LYS A 408 -20.80 4.53 20.46
CA LYS A 408 -22.06 4.95 21.05
C LYS A 408 -22.53 6.21 20.34
N ALA A 409 -23.66 6.10 19.62
CA ALA A 409 -24.28 7.22 18.89
C ALA A 409 -24.75 8.36 19.81
#